data_9dcee504060410fb719e2d05efd4d284
#
_entry.id   9dcee504060410fb719e2d05efd4d284
#
_cell.length_a   1.000
_cell.length_b   1.000
_cell.length_c   1.000
_cell.angle_alpha   90.00
_cell.angle_beta   90.00
_cell.angle_gamma   90.00
#
_symmetry.space_group_name_H-M   'P 1'
#
loop_
_entity.id
_entity.type
_entity.pdbx_description
1 polymer ?
#
loop_
_entity_poly.entity_id
_entity_poly.type
_entity_poly.pdbx_seq_one_letter_code
_entity_poly.pdbx_strand_id
1 'polypeptide(L)'
;SRVFPAVWVRPVTLDRTDPRSGARRRPDLCPETRGCRAGLVPDACGCCMECGNLEGQACDPGDRSVYYGLCGAGMRCQADPRPAGGGDEEEEEEEEEVCVCEEQEAVCGSDGTTFMNMCQFREAAFSRPQLKTRGRGPCKTVPVIKVPPQSQVNGTGSSLVFLCEVFAFPMALVEWRKEGRDVILPGDDPHISVQSRGGPLKFELSSWLQIEGAGPEDSGTYRCIARNNLGSVSAAAVLGILGAGETQRSRQNTPDPGDQQEYLGKQAGHRLWRTSVGDLQTTVCLV
;
A
#
# COMPACT_ATOMS: atom_id res chain seq x y z
N SER A 1 -20.52 -31.92 -43.25
CA SER A 1 -20.70 -30.49 -43.55
C SER A 1 -22.10 -30.09 -43.19
N ARG A 2 -22.24 -29.40 -42.05
CA ARG A 2 -23.51 -28.74 -41.68
C ARG A 2 -23.26 -27.25 -41.72
N VAL A 3 -23.88 -26.57 -42.66
CA VAL A 3 -23.91 -25.14 -42.87
C VAL A 3 -24.93 -24.55 -41.89
N PHE A 4 -24.49 -23.69 -40.99
CA PHE A 4 -25.38 -22.89 -40.12
C PHE A 4 -25.81 -21.64 -40.90
N PRO A 5 -27.09 -21.25 -40.87
CA PRO A 5 -27.53 -20.02 -41.52
C PRO A 5 -27.04 -18.78 -40.73
N ALA A 6 -26.48 -17.83 -41.45
CA ALA A 6 -26.10 -16.52 -40.91
C ALA A 6 -27.35 -15.74 -40.47
N VAL A 7 -27.43 -15.44 -39.19
CA VAL A 7 -28.46 -14.53 -38.64
C VAL A 7 -27.99 -13.11 -38.95
N TRP A 8 -28.66 -12.44 -39.88
CA TRP A 8 -28.50 -11.04 -40.15
C TRP A 8 -29.11 -10.22 -39.01
N VAL A 9 -28.30 -9.70 -38.14
CA VAL A 9 -28.71 -8.67 -37.18
C VAL A 9 -28.79 -7.35 -37.95
N ARG A 10 -29.99 -6.82 -38.12
CA ARG A 10 -30.16 -5.48 -38.68
C ARG A 10 -29.56 -4.44 -37.73
N PRO A 11 -28.80 -3.45 -38.23
CA PRO A 11 -28.36 -2.35 -37.40
C PRO A 11 -29.61 -1.57 -36.95
N VAL A 12 -29.81 -1.45 -35.64
CA VAL A 12 -30.79 -0.55 -35.07
C VAL A 12 -30.24 0.87 -35.27
N THR A 13 -30.89 1.62 -36.14
CA THR A 13 -30.65 3.06 -36.26
C THR A 13 -31.06 3.70 -34.94
N LEU A 14 -30.10 4.25 -34.20
CA LEU A 14 -30.33 5.11 -33.04
C LEU A 14 -31.15 6.33 -33.49
N ASP A 15 -32.45 6.29 -33.25
CA ASP A 15 -33.31 7.43 -33.39
C ASP A 15 -32.93 8.44 -32.29
N ARG A 16 -32.55 9.65 -32.71
CA ARG A 16 -32.28 10.79 -31.82
C ARG A 16 -33.56 11.15 -31.12
N THR A 17 -33.84 10.55 -29.97
CA THR A 17 -35.00 10.91 -29.17
C THR A 17 -34.81 12.25 -28.50
N ASP A 18 -35.84 13.09 -28.67
CA ASP A 18 -36.10 14.41 -28.12
C ASP A 18 -35.78 14.50 -26.60
N PRO A 19 -34.96 15.46 -26.14
CA PRO A 19 -34.63 15.65 -24.73
C PRO A 19 -35.83 15.97 -23.81
N ARG A 20 -37.05 15.96 -24.31
CA ARG A 20 -38.29 16.25 -23.56
C ARG A 20 -39.13 15.02 -23.20
N SER A 21 -38.80 13.84 -23.68
CA SER A 21 -39.48 12.62 -23.23
C SER A 21 -38.90 12.20 -21.89
N GLY A 22 -39.55 12.52 -20.79
CA GLY A 22 -39.21 12.03 -19.46
C GLY A 22 -39.33 10.50 -19.42
N ALA A 23 -38.28 9.81 -19.77
CA ALA A 23 -38.16 8.38 -19.57
C ALA A 23 -38.36 8.10 -18.06
N ARG A 24 -39.46 7.50 -17.69
CA ARG A 24 -39.75 7.12 -16.31
C ARG A 24 -38.71 6.08 -15.91
N ARG A 25 -37.82 6.49 -14.99
CA ARG A 25 -36.92 5.56 -14.30
C ARG A 25 -37.72 4.38 -13.80
N ARG A 26 -37.35 3.16 -14.18
CA ARG A 26 -37.89 1.92 -13.62
C ARG A 26 -36.90 1.39 -12.60
N PRO A 27 -37.02 1.78 -11.32
CA PRO A 27 -36.11 1.39 -10.27
C PRO A 27 -36.10 -0.12 -10.00
N ASP A 28 -37.14 -0.82 -10.42
CA ASP A 28 -37.32 -2.28 -10.34
C ASP A 28 -36.39 -3.07 -11.27
N LEU A 29 -35.73 -2.42 -12.24
CA LEU A 29 -34.77 -3.04 -13.15
C LEU A 29 -33.31 -2.82 -12.73
N CYS A 30 -33.06 -1.98 -11.71
CA CYS A 30 -31.71 -1.71 -11.24
C CYS A 30 -31.18 -2.86 -10.36
N PRO A 31 -29.88 -3.22 -10.50
CA PRO A 31 -29.27 -4.20 -9.62
C PRO A 31 -29.29 -3.74 -8.17
N GLU A 32 -29.43 -4.68 -7.23
CA GLU A 32 -29.32 -4.35 -5.82
C GLU A 32 -27.91 -3.91 -5.47
N THR A 33 -27.78 -2.71 -4.92
CA THR A 33 -26.51 -2.16 -4.44
C THR A 33 -26.43 -2.34 -2.92
N ARG A 34 -25.60 -3.30 -2.48
CA ARG A 34 -25.34 -3.53 -1.05
C ARG A 34 -23.85 -3.43 -0.78
N GLY A 35 -23.48 -2.88 0.37
CA GLY A 35 -22.10 -2.85 0.81
C GLY A 35 -21.20 -1.81 0.13
N CYS A 36 -21.76 -0.76 -0.47
CA CYS A 36 -21.03 0.32 -1.12
C CYS A 36 -20.31 1.20 -0.10
N ARG A 37 -19.04 0.90 0.18
CA ARG A 37 -18.23 1.58 1.20
C ARG A 37 -17.93 3.04 0.86
N ALA A 38 -17.80 3.36 -0.42
CA ALA A 38 -17.58 4.71 -0.90
C ALA A 38 -18.86 5.47 -1.27
N GLY A 39 -20.03 4.86 -1.00
CA GLY A 39 -21.33 5.41 -1.38
C GLY A 39 -21.77 4.96 -2.77
N LEU A 40 -22.87 5.55 -3.24
CA LEU A 40 -23.51 5.23 -4.52
C LEU A 40 -23.24 6.34 -5.53
N VAL A 41 -22.96 5.95 -6.77
CA VAL A 41 -22.74 6.82 -7.93
C VAL A 41 -23.66 6.40 -9.07
N PRO A 42 -23.98 7.29 -10.04
CA PRO A 42 -24.74 6.90 -11.22
C PRO A 42 -23.96 5.91 -12.09
N ASP A 43 -24.66 4.94 -12.68
CA ASP A 43 -24.13 4.04 -13.69
C ASP A 43 -23.87 4.75 -15.03
N ALA A 44 -23.33 4.03 -16.03
CA ALA A 44 -22.97 4.55 -17.34
C ALA A 44 -24.13 5.28 -18.06
N CYS A 45 -25.37 4.87 -17.84
CA CYS A 45 -26.54 5.52 -18.42
C CYS A 45 -27.23 6.53 -17.49
N GLY A 46 -26.80 6.66 -16.25
CA GLY A 46 -27.43 7.48 -15.23
C GLY A 46 -28.83 7.00 -14.81
N CYS A 47 -29.16 5.76 -15.15
CA CYS A 47 -30.46 5.16 -14.89
C CYS A 47 -30.55 4.49 -13.52
N CYS A 48 -29.47 3.83 -13.12
CA CYS A 48 -29.32 3.14 -11.85
C CYS A 48 -28.17 3.72 -11.02
N MET A 49 -28.04 3.21 -9.80
CA MET A 49 -26.92 3.54 -8.94
C MET A 49 -26.01 2.31 -8.81
N GLU A 50 -24.71 2.55 -8.79
CA GLU A 50 -23.69 1.53 -8.54
C GLU A 50 -22.78 1.94 -7.38
N CYS A 51 -21.93 1.03 -6.90
CA CYS A 51 -20.96 1.38 -5.86
C CYS A 51 -19.87 2.28 -6.46
N GLY A 52 -19.65 3.43 -5.86
CA GLY A 52 -18.51 4.28 -6.20
C GLY A 52 -17.18 3.63 -5.84
N ASN A 53 -16.15 3.93 -6.62
CA ASN A 53 -14.79 3.46 -6.41
C ASN A 53 -14.18 4.05 -5.14
N LEU A 54 -13.32 3.27 -4.50
CA LEU A 54 -12.60 3.65 -3.30
C LEU A 54 -11.34 4.47 -3.65
N GLU A 55 -10.76 5.12 -2.65
CA GLU A 55 -9.48 5.83 -2.79
C GLU A 55 -8.39 4.90 -3.36
N GLY A 56 -7.66 5.39 -4.37
CA GLY A 56 -6.60 4.66 -5.06
C GLY A 56 -7.06 3.63 -6.10
N GLN A 57 -8.37 3.47 -6.31
CA GLN A 57 -8.87 2.66 -7.43
C GLN A 57 -8.91 3.49 -8.72
N ALA A 58 -8.67 2.82 -9.85
CA ALA A 58 -8.81 3.43 -11.17
C ALA A 58 -10.22 4.00 -11.37
N CYS A 59 -10.34 5.09 -12.12
CA CYS A 59 -11.60 5.79 -12.31
C CYS A 59 -11.73 6.41 -13.69
N ASP A 60 -12.95 6.67 -14.08
CA ASP A 60 -13.25 7.43 -15.29
C ASP A 60 -13.27 8.93 -14.98
N PRO A 61 -12.58 9.78 -15.78
CA PRO A 61 -12.65 11.22 -15.63
C PRO A 61 -14.04 11.74 -16.02
N GLY A 62 -14.55 12.70 -15.25
CA GLY A 62 -15.83 13.34 -15.52
C GLY A 62 -17.00 12.83 -14.69
N ASP A 63 -18.19 12.83 -15.27
CA ASP A 63 -19.47 12.59 -14.58
C ASP A 63 -20.19 11.29 -15.02
N ARG A 64 -19.53 10.48 -15.86
CA ARG A 64 -20.08 9.24 -16.40
C ARG A 64 -19.16 8.06 -16.17
N SER A 65 -19.72 6.98 -15.65
CA SER A 65 -19.09 5.67 -15.61
C SER A 65 -19.01 5.12 -17.03
N VAL A 66 -17.79 4.88 -17.53
CA VAL A 66 -17.55 4.38 -18.89
C VAL A 66 -16.83 3.03 -18.86
N TYR A 67 -15.73 2.96 -18.14
CA TYR A 67 -14.87 1.77 -18.11
C TYR A 67 -14.49 1.34 -16.68
N TYR A 68 -13.94 2.27 -15.90
CA TYR A 68 -13.48 1.98 -14.53
C TYR A 68 -14.53 2.32 -13.47
N GLY A 69 -15.51 3.16 -13.82
CA GLY A 69 -16.50 3.66 -12.89
C GLY A 69 -16.12 4.99 -12.23
N LEU A 70 -17.08 5.59 -11.52
CA LEU A 70 -16.92 6.88 -10.88
C LEU A 70 -16.40 6.75 -9.45
N CYS A 71 -15.65 7.74 -9.00
CA CYS A 71 -15.23 7.84 -7.61
C CYS A 71 -16.40 8.02 -6.66
N GLY A 72 -16.32 7.40 -5.49
CA GLY A 72 -17.32 7.58 -4.44
C GLY A 72 -17.35 8.99 -3.85
N ALA A 73 -18.27 9.20 -2.92
CA ALA A 73 -18.57 10.50 -2.33
C ALA A 73 -17.36 11.17 -1.66
N GLY A 74 -17.05 12.42 -2.05
CA GLY A 74 -15.96 13.22 -1.52
C GLY A 74 -14.59 12.85 -2.10
N MET A 75 -14.58 12.18 -3.24
CA MET A 75 -13.38 11.86 -4.01
C MET A 75 -13.50 12.41 -5.44
N ARG A 76 -12.38 12.62 -6.08
CA ARG A 76 -12.28 13.03 -7.49
C ARG A 76 -11.31 12.11 -8.23
N CYS A 77 -11.58 11.91 -9.53
CA CYS A 77 -10.70 11.20 -10.43
C CYS A 77 -9.57 12.14 -10.87
N GLN A 78 -8.34 11.73 -10.72
CA GLN A 78 -7.16 12.50 -11.16
C GLN A 78 -5.98 11.57 -11.40
N ALA A 79 -5.00 12.03 -12.19
CA ALA A 79 -3.75 11.32 -12.40
C ALA A 79 -3.09 10.95 -11.06
N ASP A 80 -2.53 9.74 -10.99
CA ASP A 80 -1.89 9.25 -9.76
C ASP A 80 -0.71 10.15 -9.37
N PRO A 81 -0.72 10.76 -8.18
CA PRO A 81 0.35 11.65 -7.74
C PRO A 81 1.64 10.92 -7.36
N ARG A 82 1.72 9.61 -7.55
CA ARG A 82 2.96 8.86 -7.29
C ARG A 82 4.06 9.35 -8.22
N PRO A 83 5.28 9.64 -7.70
CA PRO A 83 6.39 10.01 -8.55
C PRO A 83 6.68 8.84 -9.48
N ALA A 84 6.73 9.11 -10.78
CA ALA A 84 7.22 8.15 -11.76
C ALA A 84 8.56 7.61 -11.26
N GLY A 85 8.66 6.29 -11.13
CA GLY A 85 9.90 5.64 -10.72
C GLY A 85 10.99 6.05 -11.70
N GLY A 86 12.11 6.60 -11.19
CA GLY A 86 13.21 7.07 -12.02
C GLY A 86 13.88 5.94 -12.80
N GLY A 87 13.31 5.61 -13.93
CA GLY A 87 13.89 4.77 -14.97
C GLY A 87 14.08 5.65 -16.21
N ASP A 88 15.29 5.67 -16.77
CA ASP A 88 15.70 6.44 -17.92
C ASP A 88 15.15 5.87 -19.27
N GLU A 89 13.99 5.25 -19.26
CA GLU A 89 13.31 4.78 -20.46
C GLU A 89 12.05 5.61 -20.65
N GLU A 90 12.03 6.43 -21.71
CA GLU A 90 10.90 7.21 -22.21
C GLU A 90 9.81 6.26 -22.78
N GLU A 91 9.30 5.36 -21.97
CA GLU A 91 7.99 4.74 -22.25
C GLU A 91 6.95 5.74 -21.75
N GLU A 92 6.12 6.25 -22.65
CA GLU A 92 4.92 7.02 -22.34
C GLU A 92 3.98 6.09 -21.54
N GLU A 93 4.26 5.92 -20.24
CA GLU A 93 3.33 5.25 -19.34
C GLU A 93 2.07 6.12 -19.29
N GLU A 94 0.97 5.63 -19.84
CA GLU A 94 -0.35 6.25 -19.69
C GLU A 94 -0.58 6.42 -18.18
N GLU A 95 -0.61 7.67 -17.70
CA GLU A 95 -0.87 7.99 -16.31
C GLU A 95 -2.27 7.48 -15.94
N GLU A 96 -2.34 6.39 -15.17
CA GLU A 96 -3.61 5.88 -14.69
C GLU A 96 -4.28 6.91 -13.78
N GLU A 97 -5.53 7.24 -14.09
CA GLU A 97 -6.34 8.10 -13.24
C GLU A 97 -6.93 7.29 -12.09
N VAL A 98 -6.79 7.82 -10.88
CA VAL A 98 -7.26 7.16 -9.65
C VAL A 98 -8.14 8.08 -8.80
N CYS A 99 -9.00 7.48 -8.00
CA CYS A 99 -9.82 8.19 -7.04
C CYS A 99 -8.98 8.75 -5.90
N VAL A 100 -9.00 10.06 -5.72
CA VAL A 100 -8.28 10.78 -4.66
C VAL A 100 -9.26 11.54 -3.79
N CYS A 101 -9.13 11.41 -2.46
CA CYS A 101 -9.98 12.11 -1.52
C CYS A 101 -9.81 13.63 -1.63
N GLU A 102 -10.89 14.39 -1.62
CA GLU A 102 -10.84 15.85 -1.66
C GLU A 102 -10.32 16.45 -0.35
N GLU A 103 -10.74 15.88 0.78
CA GLU A 103 -10.30 16.30 2.12
C GLU A 103 -9.06 15.51 2.55
N GLN A 104 -7.88 16.07 2.31
CA GLN A 104 -6.58 15.45 2.63
C GLN A 104 -6.12 15.69 4.08
N GLU A 105 -6.98 16.21 4.95
CA GLU A 105 -6.66 16.40 6.36
C GLU A 105 -6.85 15.09 7.13
N ALA A 106 -5.85 14.74 7.95
CA ALA A 106 -5.95 13.55 8.79
C ALA A 106 -7.08 13.67 9.83
N VAL A 107 -7.64 12.54 10.22
CA VAL A 107 -8.74 12.44 11.19
C VAL A 107 -8.39 11.43 12.27
N CYS A 108 -8.63 11.80 13.52
CA CYS A 108 -8.51 10.87 14.65
C CYS A 108 -9.84 10.18 14.91
N GLY A 109 -9.86 8.85 14.84
CA GLY A 109 -11.00 8.03 15.22
C GLY A 109 -11.17 7.87 16.72
N SER A 110 -12.38 7.52 17.14
CA SER A 110 -12.71 7.26 18.56
C SER A 110 -11.98 6.03 19.12
N ASP A 111 -11.52 5.14 18.25
CA ASP A 111 -10.71 3.97 18.57
C ASP A 111 -9.21 4.28 18.72
N GLY A 112 -8.81 5.54 18.54
CA GLY A 112 -7.41 5.96 18.59
C GLY A 112 -6.64 5.75 17.29
N THR A 113 -7.30 5.30 16.21
CA THR A 113 -6.67 5.14 14.88
C THR A 113 -6.61 6.47 14.16
N THR A 114 -5.46 6.78 13.57
CA THR A 114 -5.30 7.91 12.65
C THR A 114 -5.62 7.47 11.24
N PHE A 115 -6.58 8.15 10.61
CA PHE A 115 -6.89 8.04 9.19
C PHE A 115 -6.25 9.21 8.45
N MET A 116 -5.63 8.94 7.30
CA MET A 116 -4.89 9.98 6.57
C MET A 116 -5.79 11.04 5.95
N ASN A 117 -7.08 10.69 5.74
CA ASN A 117 -8.10 11.60 5.26
C ASN A 117 -9.51 11.13 5.67
N MET A 118 -10.53 11.92 5.31
CA MET A 118 -11.92 11.63 5.66
C MET A 118 -12.48 10.43 4.86
N CYS A 119 -11.97 10.13 3.67
CA CYS A 119 -12.46 9.02 2.85
C CYS A 119 -12.09 7.68 3.49
N GLN A 120 -10.84 7.52 3.95
CA GLN A 120 -10.40 6.34 4.71
C GLN A 120 -11.20 6.18 6.01
N PHE A 121 -11.51 7.30 6.69
CA PHE A 121 -12.36 7.26 7.88
C PHE A 121 -13.76 6.74 7.55
N ARG A 122 -14.41 7.26 6.49
CA ARG A 122 -15.76 6.85 6.07
C ARG A 122 -15.80 5.37 5.68
N GLU A 123 -14.80 4.89 4.95
CA GLU A 123 -14.67 3.47 4.60
C GLU A 123 -14.57 2.58 5.85
N ALA A 124 -13.74 2.96 6.80
CA ALA A 124 -13.61 2.24 8.06
C ALA A 124 -14.89 2.27 8.90
N ALA A 125 -15.58 3.42 8.94
CA ALA A 125 -16.83 3.61 9.68
C ALA A 125 -17.97 2.78 9.07
N PHE A 126 -17.96 2.54 7.77
CA PHE A 126 -18.94 1.66 7.13
C PHE A 126 -18.91 0.24 7.72
N SER A 127 -17.71 -0.30 7.95
CA SER A 127 -17.51 -1.63 8.56
C SER A 127 -17.65 -1.61 10.09
N ARG A 128 -17.52 -0.44 10.71
CA ARG A 128 -17.54 -0.21 12.17
C ARG A 128 -18.48 0.96 12.53
N PRO A 129 -19.81 0.74 12.54
CA PRO A 129 -20.81 1.81 12.74
C PRO A 129 -20.65 2.60 14.05
N GLN A 130 -19.98 2.03 15.06
CA GLN A 130 -19.69 2.71 16.33
C GLN A 130 -18.48 3.67 16.23
N LEU A 131 -17.70 3.62 15.14
CA LEU A 131 -16.56 4.50 14.93
C LEU A 131 -17.04 5.93 14.70
N LYS A 132 -16.52 6.86 15.51
CA LYS A 132 -16.81 8.29 15.43
C LYS A 132 -15.51 9.09 15.28
N THR A 133 -15.59 10.28 14.73
CA THR A 133 -14.46 11.20 14.74
C THR A 133 -14.23 11.74 16.15
N ARG A 134 -12.99 11.68 16.63
CA ARG A 134 -12.56 12.29 17.88
C ARG A 134 -12.09 13.74 17.69
N GLY A 135 -11.58 14.05 16.49
CA GLY A 135 -11.10 15.38 16.15
C GLY A 135 -10.45 15.41 14.77
N ARG A 136 -10.19 16.63 14.28
CA ARG A 136 -9.36 16.86 13.09
C ARG A 136 -7.89 16.69 13.44
N GLY A 137 -7.12 16.29 12.46
CA GLY A 137 -5.71 15.95 12.62
C GLY A 137 -5.48 14.53 13.13
N PRO A 138 -4.21 14.09 13.20
CA PRO A 138 -3.85 12.75 13.67
C PRO A 138 -4.09 12.58 15.15
N CYS A 139 -4.34 11.36 15.57
CA CYS A 139 -4.40 11.02 16.99
C CYS A 139 -3.04 11.24 17.65
N LYS A 140 -3.06 11.92 18.81
CA LYS A 140 -1.84 12.01 19.63
C LYS A 140 -1.48 10.63 20.16
N THR A 141 -0.27 10.18 19.88
CA THR A 141 0.20 8.85 20.29
C THR A 141 1.67 8.87 20.67
N VAL A 142 2.06 7.97 21.55
CA VAL A 142 3.47 7.60 21.69
C VAL A 142 4.00 7.10 20.34
N PRO A 143 5.30 7.18 20.06
CA PRO A 143 5.85 6.65 18.83
C PRO A 143 5.50 5.16 18.63
N VAL A 144 5.25 4.78 17.38
CA VAL A 144 5.01 3.38 16.98
C VAL A 144 6.02 3.02 15.91
N ILE A 145 6.86 2.01 16.16
CA ILE A 145 7.80 1.52 15.15
C ILE A 145 7.00 0.66 14.16
N LYS A 146 6.94 1.11 12.91
CA LYS A 146 6.26 0.43 11.79
C LYS A 146 7.17 -0.62 11.15
N VAL A 147 8.43 -0.23 10.91
CA VAL A 147 9.46 -1.10 10.37
C VAL A 147 10.62 -1.12 11.36
N PRO A 148 10.79 -2.20 12.13
CA PRO A 148 11.94 -2.35 13.01
C PRO A 148 13.20 -2.70 12.22
N PRO A 149 14.41 -2.36 12.73
CA PRO A 149 15.66 -2.76 12.13
C PRO A 149 15.75 -4.30 12.10
N GLN A 150 16.36 -4.82 11.03
CA GLN A 150 16.52 -6.27 10.80
C GLN A 150 17.92 -6.71 11.16
N SER A 151 18.04 -7.84 11.85
CA SER A 151 19.35 -8.44 12.17
C SER A 151 20.05 -8.89 10.89
N GLN A 152 21.37 -8.72 10.84
CA GLN A 152 22.22 -8.97 9.67
C GLN A 152 23.50 -9.69 10.06
N VAL A 153 24.02 -10.49 9.13
CA VAL A 153 25.35 -11.10 9.22
C VAL A 153 26.08 -10.79 7.93
N ASN A 154 27.23 -10.13 8.02
CA ASN A 154 28.01 -9.66 6.88
C ASN A 154 29.49 -10.01 7.06
N GLY A 155 30.28 -9.93 5.98
CA GLY A 155 31.73 -10.11 6.03
C GLY A 155 32.44 -8.81 6.43
N THR A 156 33.66 -8.92 6.95
CA THR A 156 34.54 -7.79 7.22
C THR A 156 34.72 -6.90 5.96
N GLY A 157 34.66 -5.59 6.11
CA GLY A 157 34.77 -4.62 5.03
C GLY A 157 33.47 -4.32 4.31
N SER A 158 32.35 -4.95 4.68
CA SER A 158 31.04 -4.68 4.09
C SER A 158 30.49 -3.33 4.54
N SER A 159 29.71 -2.70 3.65
CA SER A 159 28.83 -1.57 4.02
C SER A 159 27.42 -2.10 4.22
N LEU A 160 26.74 -1.61 5.25
CA LEU A 160 25.42 -2.08 5.64
C LEU A 160 24.55 -0.94 6.17
N VAL A 161 23.24 -1.16 6.16
CA VAL A 161 22.25 -0.19 6.62
C VAL A 161 21.23 -0.86 7.51
N PHE A 162 20.91 -0.22 8.63
CA PHE A 162 19.71 -0.52 9.43
C PHE A 162 18.66 0.55 9.17
N LEU A 163 17.43 0.13 8.88
CA LEU A 163 16.28 0.99 8.71
C LEU A 163 15.35 0.91 9.92
N CYS A 164 14.81 2.05 10.33
CA CYS A 164 13.77 2.17 11.36
C CYS A 164 12.72 3.18 10.89
N GLU A 165 11.48 2.73 10.72
CA GLU A 165 10.38 3.61 10.35
C GLU A 165 9.42 3.77 11.50
N VAL A 166 9.07 5.00 11.79
CA VAL A 166 8.31 5.38 12.98
C VAL A 166 7.14 6.26 12.58
N PHE A 167 5.95 5.94 13.09
CA PHE A 167 4.79 6.82 13.08
C PHE A 167 4.65 7.49 14.44
N ALA A 168 4.44 8.81 14.48
CA ALA A 168 4.19 9.54 15.74
C ALA A 168 3.48 10.87 15.50
N PHE A 169 2.60 11.21 16.43
CA PHE A 169 2.11 12.58 16.56
C PHE A 169 1.96 12.95 18.04
N PRO A 170 2.65 14.00 18.53
CA PRO A 170 3.66 14.82 17.81
C PRO A 170 4.83 13.99 17.27
N MET A 171 5.52 14.54 16.26
CA MET A 171 6.64 13.88 15.57
C MET A 171 7.67 13.39 16.59
N ALA A 172 8.20 12.20 16.36
CA ALA A 172 9.24 11.62 17.21
C ALA A 172 10.65 12.10 16.82
N LEU A 173 11.53 12.13 17.79
CA LEU A 173 12.97 12.11 17.60
C LEU A 173 13.42 10.66 17.59
N VAL A 174 14.23 10.27 16.60
CA VAL A 174 14.82 8.93 16.49
C VAL A 174 16.32 9.01 16.78
N GLU A 175 16.79 8.15 17.68
CA GLU A 175 18.19 7.99 18.05
C GLU A 175 18.60 6.54 17.84
N TRP A 176 19.88 6.34 17.49
CA TRP A 176 20.49 5.04 17.40
C TRP A 176 21.53 4.86 18.49
N ARG A 177 21.56 3.67 19.09
CA ARG A 177 22.56 3.29 20.09
C ARG A 177 23.06 1.86 19.83
N LYS A 178 24.32 1.61 20.18
CA LYS A 178 24.89 0.26 20.24
C LYS A 178 24.92 -0.16 21.70
N GLU A 179 24.43 -1.37 22.00
CA GLU A 179 24.49 -1.90 23.39
C GLU A 179 25.94 -1.98 23.88
N GLY A 180 26.13 -1.66 25.15
CA GLY A 180 27.48 -1.59 25.74
C GLY A 180 28.26 -0.30 25.46
N ARG A 181 27.71 0.62 24.66
CA ARG A 181 28.24 1.99 24.48
C ARG A 181 27.21 3.01 24.93
N ASP A 182 27.61 3.93 25.82
CA ASP A 182 26.71 4.97 26.33
C ASP A 182 26.76 6.25 25.46
N VAL A 183 26.81 6.07 24.16
CA VAL A 183 26.89 7.15 23.16
C VAL A 183 25.74 7.00 22.18
N ILE A 184 25.15 8.15 21.80
CA ILE A 184 24.21 8.23 20.69
C ILE A 184 25.01 8.22 19.40
N LEU A 185 24.69 7.30 18.50
CA LEU A 185 25.36 7.20 17.20
C LEU A 185 24.95 8.36 16.27
N PRO A 186 25.88 8.84 15.42
CA PRO A 186 27.19 8.26 15.10
C PRO A 186 28.29 8.52 16.15
N GLY A 187 28.12 9.42 17.13
CA GLY A 187 29.20 9.86 17.98
C GLY A 187 30.32 10.49 17.16
N ASP A 188 31.58 10.14 17.49
CA ASP A 188 32.76 10.57 16.76
C ASP A 188 33.26 9.51 15.75
N ASP A 189 32.48 8.47 15.44
CA ASP A 189 32.86 7.38 14.57
C ASP A 189 32.69 7.77 13.11
N PRO A 190 33.79 7.91 12.33
CA PRO A 190 33.71 8.35 10.95
C PRO A 190 33.12 7.30 9.99
N HIS A 191 33.05 6.03 10.43
CA HIS A 191 32.51 4.93 9.63
C HIS A 191 30.99 4.79 9.81
N ILE A 192 30.40 5.51 10.77
CA ILE A 192 28.97 5.44 11.08
C ILE A 192 28.31 6.77 10.68
N SER A 193 27.22 6.67 9.95
CA SER A 193 26.35 7.82 9.67
C SER A 193 24.90 7.50 10.03
N VAL A 194 24.19 8.53 10.50
CA VAL A 194 22.76 8.46 10.79
C VAL A 194 22.03 9.52 10.00
N GLN A 195 21.03 9.11 9.27
CA GLN A 195 20.19 10.00 8.49
C GLN A 195 18.72 9.77 8.84
N SER A 196 17.92 10.83 8.73
CA SER A 196 16.48 10.75 8.91
C SER A 196 15.78 11.69 7.94
N ARG A 197 14.65 11.23 7.38
CA ARG A 197 13.79 12.04 6.51
C ARG A 197 12.33 11.71 6.79
N GLY A 198 11.41 12.50 6.22
CA GLY A 198 9.99 12.13 6.21
C GLY A 198 9.80 10.73 5.63
N GLY A 199 8.96 9.94 6.24
CA GLY A 199 8.60 8.62 5.78
C GLY A 199 7.64 8.64 4.59
N PRO A 200 7.21 7.47 4.09
CA PRO A 200 6.34 7.34 2.93
C PRO A 200 4.95 7.98 3.13
N LEU A 201 4.48 8.03 4.36
CA LEU A 201 3.20 8.65 4.70
C LEU A 201 3.37 9.87 5.61
N LYS A 202 2.32 10.70 5.69
CA LYS A 202 2.29 11.82 6.65
C LYS A 202 2.49 11.31 8.08
N PHE A 203 3.23 12.07 8.90
CA PHE A 203 3.53 11.74 10.30
C PHE A 203 4.45 10.53 10.49
N GLU A 204 5.04 10.03 9.43
CA GLU A 204 6.07 9.01 9.48
C GLU A 204 7.46 9.62 9.34
N LEU A 205 8.43 8.96 9.94
CA LEU A 205 9.84 9.27 9.89
C LEU A 205 10.59 7.98 9.57
N SER A 206 11.39 8.01 8.50
CA SER A 206 12.34 6.96 8.19
C SER A 206 13.72 7.40 8.67
N SER A 207 14.35 6.59 9.51
CA SER A 207 15.71 6.80 10.00
C SER A 207 16.56 5.59 9.69
N TRP A 208 17.77 5.81 9.20
CA TRP A 208 18.72 4.74 8.94
C TRP A 208 20.10 5.06 9.50
N LEU A 209 20.70 4.00 10.00
CA LEU A 209 22.07 3.94 10.45
C LEU A 209 22.86 3.20 9.38
N GLN A 210 23.89 3.84 8.83
CA GLN A 210 24.80 3.24 7.87
C GLN A 210 26.15 3.01 8.53
N ILE A 211 26.73 1.84 8.29
CA ILE A 211 28.08 1.47 8.73
C ILE A 211 28.88 1.14 7.48
N GLU A 212 30.00 1.81 7.27
CA GLU A 212 30.88 1.61 6.12
C GLU A 212 32.13 0.86 6.54
N GLY A 213 32.51 -0.15 5.73
CA GLY A 213 33.73 -0.92 5.99
C GLY A 213 33.73 -1.66 7.32
N ALA A 214 32.58 -2.22 7.71
CA ALA A 214 32.35 -2.85 9.01
C ALA A 214 33.41 -3.86 9.41
N GLY A 215 33.90 -3.76 10.66
CA GLY A 215 34.85 -4.67 11.30
C GLY A 215 34.21 -5.56 12.35
N PRO A 216 34.95 -6.57 12.89
CA PRO A 216 34.47 -7.42 13.98
C PRO A 216 33.99 -6.64 15.20
N GLU A 217 34.60 -5.49 15.46
CA GLU A 217 34.26 -4.55 16.55
C GLU A 217 32.86 -3.94 16.39
N ASP A 218 32.33 -3.92 15.17
CA ASP A 218 30.97 -3.43 14.89
C ASP A 218 29.89 -4.45 15.19
N SER A 219 30.27 -5.72 15.40
CA SER A 219 29.35 -6.73 15.86
C SER A 219 28.70 -6.30 17.18
N GLY A 220 27.43 -6.65 17.34
CA GLY A 220 26.67 -6.33 18.56
C GLY A 220 25.21 -5.98 18.26
N THR A 221 24.52 -5.54 19.30
CA THR A 221 23.12 -5.15 19.24
C THR A 221 22.99 -3.64 19.00
N TYR A 222 22.30 -3.27 17.96
CA TYR A 222 21.94 -1.89 17.63
C TYR A 222 20.47 -1.65 17.94
N ARG A 223 20.19 -0.49 18.52
CA ARG A 223 18.85 -0.13 18.99
C ARG A 223 18.40 1.18 18.37
N CYS A 224 17.26 1.16 17.68
CA CYS A 224 16.50 2.32 17.28
C CYS A 224 15.60 2.74 18.43
N ILE A 225 15.67 3.99 18.87
CA ILE A 225 14.88 4.55 19.97
C ILE A 225 14.12 5.76 19.43
N ALA A 226 12.80 5.68 19.42
CA ALA A 226 11.93 6.76 19.02
C ALA A 226 11.24 7.35 20.24
N ARG A 227 11.26 8.69 20.40
CA ARG A 227 10.64 9.38 21.54
C ARG A 227 9.93 10.66 21.13
N ASN A 228 8.83 10.95 21.78
CA ASN A 228 8.17 12.26 21.78
C ASN A 228 7.78 12.65 23.22
N ASN A 229 7.01 13.73 23.38
CA ASN A 229 6.57 14.21 24.70
C ASN A 229 5.54 13.30 25.40
N LEU A 230 5.04 12.25 24.73
CA LEU A 230 4.08 11.30 25.27
C LEU A 230 4.74 10.00 25.72
N GLY A 231 5.94 9.70 25.25
CA GLY A 231 6.67 8.50 25.61
C GLY A 231 7.74 8.09 24.60
N SER A 232 8.28 6.90 24.81
CA SER A 232 9.32 6.33 23.94
C SER A 232 9.08 4.85 23.67
N VAL A 233 9.61 4.38 22.53
CA VAL A 233 9.60 2.98 22.11
C VAL A 233 10.95 2.66 21.49
N SER A 234 11.38 1.41 21.54
CA SER A 234 12.61 0.98 20.89
C SER A 234 12.49 -0.39 20.26
N ALA A 235 13.28 -0.62 19.21
CA ALA A 235 13.50 -1.91 18.61
C ALA A 235 15.00 -2.15 18.42
N ALA A 236 15.41 -3.42 18.49
CA ALA A 236 16.81 -3.81 18.41
C ALA A 236 17.03 -4.78 17.25
N ALA A 237 18.24 -4.76 16.70
CA ALA A 237 18.73 -5.72 15.72
C ALA A 237 20.17 -6.08 16.03
N VAL A 238 20.56 -7.32 15.71
CA VAL A 238 21.90 -7.85 15.93
C VAL A 238 22.70 -7.77 14.62
N LEU A 239 23.91 -7.25 14.70
CA LEU A 239 24.90 -7.32 13.65
C LEU A 239 25.97 -8.35 14.02
N GLY A 240 26.22 -9.30 13.12
CA GLY A 240 27.36 -10.19 13.17
C GLY A 240 28.31 -9.89 12.01
N ILE A 241 29.59 -9.66 12.31
CA ILE A 241 30.62 -9.52 11.28
C ILE A 241 31.54 -10.73 11.33
N LEU A 242 31.58 -11.47 10.21
CA LEU A 242 32.43 -12.66 10.05
C LEU A 242 33.79 -12.26 9.52
N GLY A 243 34.85 -12.75 10.18
CA GLY A 243 36.21 -12.58 9.72
C GLY A 243 36.48 -13.36 8.40
N ALA A 244 37.48 -12.93 7.63
CA ALA A 244 37.80 -13.51 6.32
C ALA A 244 38.09 -15.03 6.35
N GLY A 245 38.43 -15.60 7.52
CA GLY A 245 38.66 -17.05 7.71
C GLY A 245 37.39 -17.88 7.98
N GLU A 246 36.31 -17.25 8.45
CA GLU A 246 35.07 -17.95 8.82
C GLU A 246 34.11 -18.10 7.64
N THR A 247 34.21 -17.20 6.65
CA THR A 247 33.39 -17.27 5.42
C THR A 247 33.71 -18.53 4.59
N GLN A 248 34.93 -19.07 4.67
CA GLN A 248 35.31 -20.32 3.98
C GLN A 248 34.82 -21.57 4.69
N ARG A 249 34.70 -21.56 6.04
CA ARG A 249 34.19 -22.70 6.79
C ARG A 249 32.69 -22.93 6.59
N SER A 250 31.91 -21.86 6.46
CA SER A 250 30.46 -21.98 6.19
C SER A 250 30.16 -22.53 4.79
N ARG A 251 31.05 -22.32 3.81
CA ARG A 251 30.90 -22.86 2.45
C ARG A 251 31.31 -24.34 2.33
N GLN A 252 32.11 -24.85 3.27
CA GLN A 252 32.55 -26.26 3.27
C GLN A 252 31.57 -27.17 4.01
N ASN A 253 30.61 -26.62 4.76
CA ASN A 253 29.62 -27.40 5.50
C ASN A 253 28.22 -27.39 4.83
N THR A 254 28.10 -26.97 3.58
CA THR A 254 26.89 -27.25 2.80
C THR A 254 26.99 -28.69 2.31
N PRO A 255 26.04 -29.59 2.67
CA PRO A 255 26.00 -30.95 2.12
C PRO A 255 25.86 -30.84 0.60
N ASP A 256 26.59 -31.72 -0.11
CA ASP A 256 26.52 -31.87 -1.57
C ASP A 256 25.05 -32.01 -2.01
N PRO A 257 24.58 -31.28 -3.02
CA PRO A 257 23.19 -31.35 -3.50
C PRO A 257 22.75 -32.72 -4.01
N GLY A 258 23.67 -33.72 -4.06
CA GLY A 258 23.41 -35.07 -4.57
C GLY A 258 22.54 -35.95 -3.66
N ASP A 259 22.45 -35.71 -2.36
CA ASP A 259 21.83 -36.66 -1.40
C ASP A 259 20.40 -36.29 -0.94
N GLN A 260 19.76 -35.27 -1.52
CA GLN A 260 18.40 -34.84 -1.13
C GLN A 260 17.28 -35.24 -2.10
N GLN A 261 17.48 -36.20 -3.00
CA GLN A 261 16.45 -36.60 -3.94
C GLN A 261 15.48 -37.68 -3.45
N GLU A 262 15.63 -38.21 -2.24
CA GLU A 262 14.78 -39.31 -1.74
C GLU A 262 13.79 -38.98 -0.62
N TYR A 263 13.68 -37.72 -0.16
CA TYR A 263 12.77 -37.38 0.96
C TYR A 263 11.65 -36.34 0.67
N LEU A 264 11.46 -35.91 -0.58
CA LEU A 264 10.40 -34.93 -0.95
C LEU A 264 9.32 -35.50 -1.88
N GLY A 265 8.97 -36.77 -1.70
CA GLY A 265 7.93 -37.48 -2.42
C GLY A 265 6.53 -37.48 -1.77
N LYS A 266 6.24 -36.69 -0.75
CA LYS A 266 4.88 -36.62 -0.17
C LYS A 266 4.68 -35.28 0.53
N GLN A 267 4.20 -34.28 -0.14
CA GLN A 267 3.29 -33.20 0.25
C GLN A 267 3.52 -31.95 -0.61
N ALA A 268 2.92 -31.92 -1.76
CA ALA A 268 2.58 -30.65 -2.43
C ALA A 268 1.35 -30.85 -3.34
N GLY A 269 0.20 -30.95 -2.71
CA GLY A 269 -1.08 -30.73 -3.35
C GLY A 269 -1.31 -29.25 -3.50
N HIS A 270 -0.60 -28.55 -4.36
CA HIS A 270 -0.92 -27.18 -4.72
C HIS A 270 -2.15 -27.16 -5.64
N ARG A 271 -3.28 -26.73 -5.09
CA ARG A 271 -4.43 -26.31 -5.87
C ARG A 271 -4.02 -25.08 -6.69
N LEU A 272 -3.81 -25.30 -7.97
CA LEU A 272 -3.82 -24.24 -8.97
C LEU A 272 -5.21 -23.59 -8.96
N TRP A 273 -5.30 -22.36 -8.47
CA TRP A 273 -6.44 -21.50 -8.74
C TRP A 273 -6.36 -21.05 -10.20
N ARG A 274 -7.17 -21.70 -11.04
CA ARG A 274 -7.50 -21.15 -12.35
C ARG A 274 -8.35 -19.91 -12.11
N THR A 275 -7.80 -18.74 -12.35
CA THR A 275 -8.60 -17.54 -12.56
C THR A 275 -9.38 -17.71 -13.84
N SER A 276 -10.66 -18.01 -13.69
CA SER A 276 -11.63 -17.91 -14.78
C SER A 276 -11.80 -16.42 -15.07
N VAL A 277 -11.45 -16.03 -16.28
CA VAL A 277 -11.79 -14.72 -16.84
C VAL A 277 -13.31 -14.66 -16.89
N GLY A 278 -13.88 -13.86 -15.99
CA GLY A 278 -15.33 -13.63 -15.93
C GLY A 278 -15.78 -12.84 -17.15
N ASP A 279 -16.89 -13.29 -17.70
CA ASP A 279 -17.60 -12.71 -18.82
C ASP A 279 -17.83 -11.20 -18.62
N LEU A 280 -17.44 -10.44 -19.65
CA LEU A 280 -17.88 -9.06 -19.84
C LEU A 280 -19.41 -9.05 -19.97
N GLN A 281 -20.10 -8.83 -18.85
CA GLN A 281 -21.51 -8.47 -18.89
C GLN A 281 -21.61 -7.02 -19.37
N THR A 282 -21.79 -6.90 -20.68
CA THR A 282 -22.23 -5.64 -21.29
C THR A 282 -23.62 -5.34 -20.77
N THR A 283 -23.72 -4.45 -19.77
CA THR A 283 -25.01 -3.97 -19.29
C THR A 283 -25.63 -3.10 -20.37
N VAL A 284 -26.51 -3.70 -21.16
CA VAL A 284 -27.32 -2.95 -22.13
C VAL A 284 -28.43 -2.27 -21.37
N CYS A 285 -28.35 -0.94 -21.25
CA CYS A 285 -29.47 -0.14 -20.77
C CYS A 285 -30.60 -0.21 -21.80
N LEU A 286 -31.64 -1.00 -21.53
CA LEU A 286 -32.89 -0.96 -22.29
C LEU A 286 -33.74 0.18 -21.75
N VAL A 287 -33.97 1.19 -22.57
CA VAL A 287 -34.88 2.31 -22.33
C VAL A 287 -36.35 1.86 -22.43
#